data_721ba7ee8bd0d21203afd80a5d7c78fc
#
_entry.id   721ba7ee8bd0d21203afd80a5d7c78fc
#
_cell.length_a   1.000
_cell.length_b   1.000
_cell.length_c   1.000
_cell.angle_alpha   90.00
_cell.angle_beta   90.00
_cell.angle_gamma   90.00
#
_symmetry.space_group_name_H-M   'P 1'
#
loop_
_entity.id
_entity.type
_entity.pdbx_description
1 polymer ?
#
loop_
_entity_poly.entity_id
_entity_poly.type
_entity_poly.pdbx_seq_one_letter_code
_entity_poly.pdbx_strand_id
1 'polypeptide(L)'
;MHRITPHQPHALHNTAATRRIERTAAASLPAHTLMQRAGLAVAQLAQALAPHARTVWIACGPGNNGGDGLEAAMHLQRSGRRVVVTWLGTPDKAPPDAHQSWLRAQAAGVEWRDAPPNTLTSADLCIDALLGIGITAPVASAAPRAPDERLQACLAHLRSSPAPVLAVDLPSGLDADSGQFDTGLAPGAAHPGHHPTSPRHTLSLLTLKPGLFTAAGRDAAGSIWLEDLGVPPGHEPPNAWLSGPPQAAPRPHASHKGSHGDVAVVGGEGLALRGMGMTGAALLAASAALHHGAGRVLVALLDDGHLQVDAHQPELMLRRFDALELGSLTVVCGCGGGEAIATVLREVIVHSARLVLDADALNAIARDAALHALVVARGQHGQPTVLTPHPLEAARLLGLTTAEVQADRLDAAQQLAAQFNCVAVLKGSGTVVSGADRVPAINPTGNGLLATAGTGDVLAGMVGARLAAGACALRAASEAVYAHGLAADHWPAGQALTASALARRVGG
;
A
#
# COMPACT_ATOMS: atom_id res chain seq x y z
N MET A 1 -0.08 -23.35 -2.46
CA MET A 1 -0.90 -22.24 -1.90
C MET A 1 -0.35 -21.81 -0.55
N HIS A 2 -0.18 -20.51 -0.30
CA HIS A 2 0.23 -19.96 0.99
C HIS A 2 -0.39 -18.58 1.23
N ARG A 3 -0.63 -18.25 2.51
CA ARG A 3 -1.16 -16.93 2.91
C ARG A 3 -0.06 -15.90 2.87
N ILE A 4 -0.35 -14.73 2.30
CA ILE A 4 0.57 -13.60 2.27
C ILE A 4 0.50 -12.86 3.61
N THR A 5 1.67 -12.64 4.19
CA THR A 5 1.82 -11.93 5.46
C THR A 5 2.94 -10.91 5.36
N PRO A 6 2.98 -9.89 6.22
CA PRO A 6 4.05 -8.90 6.20
C PRO A 6 5.42 -9.42 6.63
N HIS A 7 5.53 -10.69 7.06
CA HIS A 7 6.76 -11.24 7.65
C HIS A 7 7.86 -11.62 6.64
N GLN A 8 7.60 -11.52 5.35
CA GLN A 8 8.58 -11.76 4.30
C GLN A 8 8.29 -10.90 3.06
N PRO A 9 9.32 -10.53 2.30
CA PRO A 9 9.11 -9.80 1.05
C PRO A 9 8.56 -10.73 -0.04
N HIS A 10 7.75 -10.16 -0.96
CA HIS A 10 7.23 -10.88 -2.11
C HIS A 10 7.39 -10.06 -3.38
N ALA A 11 7.72 -10.75 -4.48
CA ALA A 11 7.71 -10.15 -5.81
C ALA A 11 6.28 -9.87 -6.28
N LEU A 12 6.06 -8.68 -6.84
CA LEU A 12 4.79 -8.27 -7.41
C LEU A 12 4.95 -8.09 -8.93
N HIS A 13 4.00 -8.63 -9.68
CA HIS A 13 4.01 -8.56 -11.15
C HIS A 13 2.73 -7.88 -11.62
N ASN A 14 2.88 -6.88 -12.48
CA ASN A 14 1.75 -6.22 -13.11
C ASN A 14 1.03 -7.13 -14.10
N THR A 15 -0.09 -6.69 -14.61
CA THR A 15 -0.91 -7.43 -15.58
C THR A 15 -0.11 -7.88 -16.79
N ALA A 16 0.74 -7.02 -17.33
CA ALA A 16 1.54 -7.34 -18.52
C ALA A 16 2.57 -8.44 -18.24
N ALA A 17 3.28 -8.38 -17.11
CA ALA A 17 4.24 -9.39 -16.68
C ALA A 17 3.55 -10.72 -16.38
N THR A 18 2.43 -10.69 -15.64
CA THR A 18 1.63 -11.88 -15.33
C THR A 18 1.17 -12.59 -16.62
N ARG A 19 0.69 -11.86 -17.62
CA ARG A 19 0.30 -12.43 -18.91
C ARG A 19 1.47 -13.01 -19.70
N ARG A 20 2.70 -12.49 -19.55
CA ARG A 20 3.89 -13.11 -20.17
C ARG A 20 4.24 -14.43 -19.51
N ILE A 21 4.20 -14.49 -18.18
CA ILE A 21 4.42 -15.72 -17.41
C ILE A 21 3.37 -16.77 -17.79
N GLU A 22 2.09 -16.39 -17.80
CA GLU A 22 0.97 -17.26 -18.17
C GLU A 22 1.15 -17.87 -19.57
N ARG A 23 1.42 -17.02 -20.57
CA ARG A 23 1.63 -17.48 -21.97
C ARG A 23 2.82 -18.44 -22.09
N THR A 24 3.93 -18.14 -21.40
CA THR A 24 5.12 -19.00 -21.41
C THR A 24 4.81 -20.36 -20.80
N ALA A 25 4.10 -20.39 -19.68
CA ALA A 25 3.68 -21.62 -19.03
C ALA A 25 2.68 -22.42 -19.90
N ALA A 26 1.67 -21.76 -20.45
CA ALA A 26 0.66 -22.40 -21.29
C ALA A 26 1.25 -23.06 -22.53
N ALA A 27 2.32 -22.48 -23.10
CA ALA A 27 3.00 -23.06 -24.25
C ALA A 27 3.69 -24.41 -23.97
N SER A 28 3.98 -24.70 -22.71
CA SER A 28 4.66 -25.95 -22.28
C SER A 28 3.74 -26.97 -21.58
N LEU A 29 2.49 -26.59 -21.32
CA LEU A 29 1.52 -27.42 -20.64
C LEU A 29 0.41 -27.89 -21.58
N PRO A 30 -0.22 -29.06 -21.34
CA PRO A 30 -1.44 -29.43 -22.02
C PRO A 30 -2.52 -28.35 -21.87
N ALA A 31 -3.36 -28.20 -22.88
CA ALA A 31 -4.49 -27.28 -22.84
C ALA A 31 -5.33 -27.50 -21.59
N HIS A 32 -5.93 -26.42 -21.07
CA HIS A 32 -6.78 -26.39 -19.89
C HIS A 32 -6.08 -26.67 -18.54
N THR A 33 -4.77 -27.00 -18.54
CA THR A 33 -4.06 -27.38 -17.29
C THR A 33 -4.02 -26.26 -16.24
N LEU A 34 -3.73 -25.02 -16.65
CA LEU A 34 -3.66 -23.89 -15.71
C LEU A 34 -5.02 -23.63 -15.06
N MET A 35 -6.10 -23.65 -15.84
CA MET A 35 -7.46 -23.45 -15.32
C MET A 35 -7.90 -24.60 -14.40
N GLN A 36 -7.54 -25.84 -14.70
CA GLN A 36 -7.80 -26.97 -13.79
C GLN A 36 -7.09 -26.79 -12.44
N ARG A 37 -5.82 -26.35 -12.45
CA ARG A 37 -5.07 -26.08 -11.22
C ARG A 37 -5.67 -24.90 -10.45
N ALA A 38 -6.06 -23.83 -11.13
CA ALA A 38 -6.68 -22.66 -10.53
C ALA A 38 -8.01 -23.02 -9.85
N GLY A 39 -8.92 -23.67 -10.57
CA GLY A 39 -10.22 -24.07 -10.02
C GLY A 39 -10.10 -25.07 -8.87
N LEU A 40 -9.14 -25.99 -8.92
CA LEU A 40 -8.86 -26.90 -7.81
C LEU A 40 -8.37 -26.12 -6.58
N ALA A 41 -7.46 -25.15 -6.75
CA ALA A 41 -6.94 -24.32 -5.67
C ALA A 41 -8.04 -23.45 -5.04
N VAL A 42 -8.92 -22.85 -5.87
CA VAL A 42 -10.09 -22.10 -5.39
C VAL A 42 -11.00 -23.01 -4.54
N ALA A 43 -11.29 -24.23 -5.02
CA ALA A 43 -12.13 -25.16 -4.28
C ALA A 43 -11.50 -25.60 -2.94
N GLN A 44 -10.20 -25.85 -2.92
CA GLN A 44 -9.45 -26.22 -1.70
C GLN A 44 -9.46 -25.08 -0.69
N LEU A 45 -9.20 -23.84 -1.13
CA LEU A 45 -9.24 -22.68 -0.22
C LEU A 45 -10.66 -22.42 0.27
N ALA A 46 -11.67 -22.52 -0.57
CA ALA A 46 -13.08 -22.38 -0.20
C ALA A 46 -13.47 -23.36 0.91
N GLN A 47 -13.06 -24.62 0.80
CA GLN A 47 -13.30 -25.63 1.83
C GLN A 47 -12.53 -25.36 3.13
N ALA A 48 -11.31 -24.84 3.04
CA ALA A 48 -10.51 -24.47 4.21
C ALA A 48 -11.07 -23.26 4.97
N LEU A 49 -11.56 -22.26 4.23
CA LEU A 49 -12.15 -21.04 4.81
C LEU A 49 -13.53 -21.25 5.39
N ALA A 50 -14.35 -22.10 4.76
CA ALA A 50 -15.72 -22.36 5.15
C ALA A 50 -16.05 -23.87 5.14
N PRO A 51 -15.44 -24.66 6.04
CA PRO A 51 -15.58 -26.13 6.04
C PRO A 51 -17.03 -26.59 6.27
N HIS A 52 -17.86 -25.76 6.87
CA HIS A 52 -19.27 -26.04 7.18
C HIS A 52 -20.27 -25.26 6.33
N ALA A 53 -19.80 -24.64 5.22
CA ALA A 53 -20.69 -23.89 4.34
C ALA A 53 -21.85 -24.76 3.86
N ARG A 54 -23.08 -24.27 4.04
CA ARG A 54 -24.30 -24.95 3.62
C ARG A 54 -24.51 -24.85 2.13
N THR A 55 -24.30 -23.63 1.61
CA THR A 55 -24.36 -23.33 0.18
C THR A 55 -23.11 -22.55 -0.21
N VAL A 56 -22.55 -22.89 -1.35
CA VAL A 56 -21.49 -22.12 -1.99
C VAL A 56 -22.08 -21.47 -3.24
N TRP A 57 -22.23 -20.15 -3.21
CA TRP A 57 -22.63 -19.39 -4.40
C TRP A 57 -21.40 -18.89 -5.14
N ILE A 58 -21.35 -19.14 -6.45
CA ILE A 58 -20.24 -18.74 -7.31
C ILE A 58 -20.79 -17.83 -8.40
N ALA A 59 -20.36 -16.57 -8.41
CA ALA A 59 -20.63 -15.61 -9.46
C ALA A 59 -19.50 -15.68 -10.51
N CYS A 60 -19.82 -16.19 -11.71
CA CYS A 60 -18.86 -16.42 -12.78
C CYS A 60 -19.04 -15.39 -13.91
N GLY A 61 -17.96 -14.75 -14.32
CA GLY A 61 -17.94 -13.87 -15.48
C GLY A 61 -17.82 -14.63 -16.82
N PRO A 62 -17.84 -13.90 -17.95
CA PRO A 62 -17.79 -14.51 -19.28
C PRO A 62 -16.37 -14.95 -19.72
N GLY A 63 -15.33 -14.52 -19.01
CA GLY A 63 -13.92 -14.76 -19.34
C GLY A 63 -13.29 -15.94 -18.58
N ASN A 64 -11.95 -16.02 -18.63
CA ASN A 64 -11.18 -17.09 -17.97
C ASN A 64 -11.35 -17.10 -16.45
N ASN A 65 -11.46 -15.93 -15.80
CA ASN A 65 -11.72 -15.87 -14.36
C ASN A 65 -13.05 -16.57 -14.01
N GLY A 66 -14.09 -16.39 -14.84
CA GLY A 66 -15.32 -17.17 -14.73
C GLY A 66 -15.09 -18.66 -14.94
N GLY A 67 -14.20 -19.02 -15.85
CA GLY A 67 -13.77 -20.40 -16.10
C GLY A 67 -13.13 -21.05 -14.86
N ASP A 68 -12.27 -20.33 -14.14
CA ASP A 68 -11.68 -20.79 -12.87
C ASP A 68 -12.77 -21.02 -11.81
N GLY A 69 -13.79 -20.14 -11.75
CA GLY A 69 -14.96 -20.31 -10.90
C GLY A 69 -15.81 -21.52 -11.27
N LEU A 70 -16.01 -21.77 -12.56
CA LEU A 70 -16.75 -22.96 -13.06
C LEU A 70 -16.01 -24.25 -12.75
N GLU A 71 -14.70 -24.27 -12.91
CA GLU A 71 -13.87 -25.42 -12.55
C GLU A 71 -13.92 -25.68 -11.03
N ALA A 72 -13.86 -24.62 -10.20
CA ALA A 72 -14.05 -24.71 -8.76
C ALA A 72 -15.44 -25.26 -8.40
N ALA A 73 -16.48 -24.84 -9.11
CA ALA A 73 -17.85 -25.33 -8.92
C ALA A 73 -17.94 -26.86 -9.10
N MET A 74 -17.29 -27.38 -10.14
CA MET A 74 -17.23 -28.82 -10.39
C MET A 74 -16.57 -29.57 -9.22
N HIS A 75 -15.43 -29.07 -8.72
CA HIS A 75 -14.70 -29.69 -7.61
C HIS A 75 -15.51 -29.64 -6.29
N LEU A 76 -16.13 -28.51 -5.98
CA LEU A 76 -16.96 -28.34 -4.78
C LEU A 76 -18.21 -29.23 -4.82
N GLN A 77 -18.90 -29.30 -5.98
CA GLN A 77 -20.06 -30.15 -6.16
C GLN A 77 -19.69 -31.65 -5.97
N ARG A 78 -18.57 -32.08 -6.55
CA ARG A 78 -18.07 -33.47 -6.40
C ARG A 78 -17.65 -33.79 -4.95
N SER A 79 -17.28 -32.78 -4.17
CA SER A 79 -16.98 -32.96 -2.74
C SER A 79 -18.23 -32.99 -1.84
N GLY A 80 -19.44 -32.98 -2.44
CA GLY A 80 -20.72 -33.06 -1.74
C GLY A 80 -21.26 -31.74 -1.21
N ARG A 81 -20.71 -30.59 -1.69
CA ARG A 81 -21.25 -29.28 -1.34
C ARG A 81 -22.44 -28.92 -2.24
N ARG A 82 -23.42 -28.21 -1.70
CA ARG A 82 -24.46 -27.58 -2.53
C ARG A 82 -23.85 -26.35 -3.22
N VAL A 83 -23.69 -26.42 -4.54
CA VAL A 83 -23.10 -25.34 -5.32
C VAL A 83 -24.18 -24.70 -6.21
N VAL A 84 -24.29 -23.38 -6.13
CA VAL A 84 -25.17 -22.56 -6.97
C VAL A 84 -24.28 -21.64 -7.82
N VAL A 85 -24.43 -21.68 -9.13
CA VAL A 85 -23.65 -20.85 -10.08
C VAL A 85 -24.55 -19.84 -10.74
N THR A 86 -24.13 -18.57 -10.74
CA THR A 86 -24.66 -17.52 -11.59
C THR A 86 -23.59 -17.15 -12.61
N TRP A 87 -23.80 -17.53 -13.87
CA TRP A 87 -22.84 -17.31 -14.95
C TRP A 87 -23.31 -16.21 -15.90
N LEU A 88 -22.46 -15.21 -16.12
CA LEU A 88 -22.74 -14.07 -17.00
C LEU A 88 -22.26 -14.31 -18.45
N GLY A 89 -21.61 -15.44 -18.72
CA GLY A 89 -21.21 -15.84 -20.05
C GLY A 89 -22.25 -16.66 -20.79
N THR A 90 -21.89 -17.04 -22.02
CA THR A 90 -22.64 -18.00 -22.83
C THR A 90 -21.67 -19.02 -23.41
N PRO A 91 -22.10 -20.30 -23.60
CA PRO A 91 -21.20 -21.34 -24.12
C PRO A 91 -20.49 -20.95 -25.41
N ASP A 92 -21.24 -20.39 -26.35
CA ASP A 92 -20.74 -20.08 -27.71
C ASP A 92 -19.71 -18.94 -27.74
N LYS A 93 -19.67 -18.09 -26.70
CA LYS A 93 -18.75 -16.94 -26.63
C LYS A 93 -17.66 -17.10 -25.59
N ALA A 94 -17.68 -18.20 -24.83
CA ALA A 94 -16.70 -18.44 -23.79
C ALA A 94 -15.31 -18.76 -24.41
N PRO A 95 -14.23 -18.31 -23.77
CA PRO A 95 -12.88 -18.79 -24.11
C PRO A 95 -12.79 -20.32 -24.06
N PRO A 96 -11.93 -20.96 -24.86
CA PRO A 96 -11.87 -22.43 -24.94
C PRO A 96 -11.77 -23.14 -23.60
N ASP A 97 -10.91 -22.65 -22.71
CA ASP A 97 -10.70 -23.26 -21.38
C ASP A 97 -11.92 -23.05 -20.49
N ALA A 98 -12.52 -21.85 -20.48
CA ALA A 98 -13.75 -21.57 -19.73
C ALA A 98 -14.94 -22.41 -20.24
N HIS A 99 -15.03 -22.66 -21.55
CA HIS A 99 -16.03 -23.55 -22.13
C HIS A 99 -15.86 -24.99 -21.64
N GLN A 100 -14.63 -25.51 -21.56
CA GLN A 100 -14.36 -26.84 -21.02
C GLN A 100 -14.75 -26.93 -19.54
N SER A 101 -14.44 -25.91 -18.73
CA SER A 101 -14.86 -25.83 -17.33
C SER A 101 -16.38 -25.81 -17.18
N TRP A 102 -17.08 -25.09 -18.09
CA TRP A 102 -18.56 -25.09 -18.12
C TRP A 102 -19.12 -26.50 -18.35
N LEU A 103 -18.61 -27.23 -19.37
CA LEU A 103 -19.02 -28.63 -19.63
C LEU A 103 -18.79 -29.53 -18.41
N ARG A 104 -17.67 -29.36 -17.71
CA ARG A 104 -17.33 -30.14 -16.53
C ARG A 104 -18.24 -29.81 -15.34
N ALA A 105 -18.56 -28.52 -15.13
CA ALA A 105 -19.48 -28.08 -14.09
C ALA A 105 -20.91 -28.60 -14.37
N GLN A 106 -21.35 -28.55 -15.64
CA GLN A 106 -22.64 -29.09 -16.05
C GLN A 106 -22.74 -30.61 -15.79
N ALA A 107 -21.71 -31.35 -16.19
CA ALA A 107 -21.65 -32.81 -15.98
C ALA A 107 -21.58 -33.18 -14.48
N ALA A 108 -21.10 -32.29 -13.62
CA ALA A 108 -21.09 -32.48 -12.17
C ALA A 108 -22.45 -32.20 -11.49
N GLY A 109 -23.42 -31.63 -12.22
CA GLY A 109 -24.78 -31.39 -11.72
C GLY A 109 -24.87 -30.17 -10.79
N VAL A 110 -24.10 -29.10 -11.03
CA VAL A 110 -24.24 -27.85 -10.27
C VAL A 110 -25.59 -27.20 -10.51
N GLU A 111 -26.13 -26.47 -9.51
CA GLU A 111 -27.38 -25.71 -9.65
C GLU A 111 -27.10 -24.40 -10.38
N TRP A 112 -27.80 -24.12 -11.49
CA TRP A 112 -27.65 -22.89 -12.27
C TRP A 112 -28.77 -21.90 -11.94
N ARG A 113 -28.41 -20.60 -11.82
CA ARG A 113 -29.35 -19.51 -11.62
C ARG A 113 -28.97 -18.29 -12.45
N ASP A 114 -29.97 -17.58 -12.99
CA ASP A 114 -29.77 -16.34 -13.74
C ASP A 114 -29.47 -15.12 -12.86
N ALA A 115 -29.81 -15.21 -11.57
CA ALA A 115 -29.59 -14.15 -10.57
C ALA A 115 -28.97 -14.71 -9.28
N PRO A 116 -28.35 -13.85 -8.45
CA PRO A 116 -27.85 -14.23 -7.13
C PRO A 116 -28.96 -14.87 -6.27
N PRO A 117 -28.63 -15.82 -5.37
CA PRO A 117 -29.58 -16.37 -4.40
C PRO A 117 -30.12 -15.28 -3.47
N ASN A 118 -31.41 -15.24 -3.25
CA ASN A 118 -32.06 -14.20 -2.41
C ASN A 118 -31.67 -14.27 -0.92
N THR A 119 -31.22 -15.42 -0.44
CA THR A 119 -30.94 -15.65 0.99
C THR A 119 -29.61 -16.36 1.16
N LEU A 120 -28.57 -15.58 1.44
CA LEU A 120 -27.28 -16.09 1.92
C LEU A 120 -27.08 -15.62 3.37
N THR A 121 -26.46 -16.48 4.17
CA THR A 121 -26.22 -16.25 5.59
C THR A 121 -24.72 -16.34 5.87
N SER A 122 -24.30 -15.99 7.08
CA SER A 122 -22.90 -16.19 7.52
C SER A 122 -22.45 -17.67 7.53
N ALA A 123 -23.39 -18.62 7.39
CA ALA A 123 -23.10 -20.05 7.28
C ALA A 123 -22.95 -20.53 5.81
N ASP A 124 -22.94 -19.62 4.86
CA ASP A 124 -22.74 -19.88 3.44
C ASP A 124 -21.37 -19.31 3.00
N LEU A 125 -20.99 -19.48 1.74
CA LEU A 125 -19.78 -18.90 1.14
C LEU A 125 -20.13 -18.30 -0.22
N CYS A 126 -19.60 -17.12 -0.50
CA CYS A 126 -19.61 -16.53 -1.84
C CYS A 126 -18.25 -16.66 -2.50
N ILE A 127 -18.22 -16.97 -3.79
CA ILE A 127 -17.00 -16.92 -4.62
C ILE A 127 -17.22 -15.88 -5.71
N ASP A 128 -16.36 -14.87 -5.73
CA ASP A 128 -16.31 -13.83 -6.76
C ASP A 128 -15.33 -14.25 -7.86
N ALA A 129 -15.85 -14.77 -8.94
CA ALA A 129 -15.13 -15.16 -10.15
C ALA A 129 -15.64 -14.37 -11.38
N LEU A 130 -16.13 -13.11 -11.16
CA LEU A 130 -16.70 -12.31 -12.23
C LEU A 130 -15.63 -11.74 -13.15
N LEU A 131 -14.66 -11.01 -12.59
CA LEU A 131 -13.66 -10.26 -13.35
C LEU A 131 -12.28 -10.47 -12.70
N GLY A 132 -11.26 -10.77 -13.53
CA GLY A 132 -9.85 -10.88 -13.13
C GLY A 132 -9.00 -9.78 -13.80
N ILE A 133 -7.73 -10.05 -14.07
CA ILE A 133 -6.75 -9.12 -14.71
C ILE A 133 -7.14 -8.65 -16.12
N GLY A 134 -8.27 -9.08 -16.65
CA GLY A 134 -8.79 -8.66 -17.97
C GLY A 134 -9.38 -7.25 -17.99
N ILE A 135 -9.60 -6.62 -16.85
CA ILE A 135 -10.09 -5.25 -16.77
C ILE A 135 -8.90 -4.34 -17.05
N THR A 136 -8.97 -3.59 -18.13
CA THR A 136 -8.11 -2.42 -18.36
C THR A 136 -8.86 -1.21 -17.88
N ALA A 137 -8.21 -0.38 -17.05
CA ALA A 137 -8.75 0.92 -16.70
C ALA A 137 -9.20 1.66 -17.97
N PRO A 138 -10.39 2.29 -18.00
CA PRO A 138 -10.85 2.98 -19.18
C PRO A 138 -9.83 4.06 -19.55
N VAL A 139 -9.37 4.02 -20.80
CA VAL A 139 -8.62 5.14 -21.37
C VAL A 139 -9.51 6.36 -21.22
N ALA A 140 -8.99 7.45 -20.67
CA ALA A 140 -9.72 8.68 -20.29
C ALA A 140 -10.58 9.31 -21.42
N SER A 141 -10.51 8.79 -22.65
CA SER A 141 -11.26 9.23 -23.82
C SER A 141 -12.45 8.34 -24.22
N ALA A 142 -12.68 7.20 -23.57
CA ALA A 142 -13.82 6.34 -23.90
C ALA A 142 -15.06 6.72 -23.07
N ALA A 143 -16.19 6.93 -23.76
CA ALA A 143 -17.46 7.15 -23.07
C ALA A 143 -17.77 5.98 -22.11
N PRO A 144 -18.21 6.25 -20.88
CA PRO A 144 -18.52 5.20 -19.91
C PRO A 144 -19.58 4.27 -20.48
N ARG A 145 -19.22 3.01 -20.70
CA ARG A 145 -20.15 1.98 -21.09
C ARG A 145 -21.05 1.69 -19.89
N ALA A 146 -22.37 1.75 -20.05
CA ALA A 146 -23.28 1.38 -18.98
C ALA A 146 -22.97 -0.07 -18.56
N PRO A 147 -22.69 -0.33 -17.28
CA PRO A 147 -22.36 -1.68 -16.82
C PRO A 147 -23.58 -2.60 -17.02
N ASP A 148 -23.32 -3.87 -17.35
CA ASP A 148 -24.35 -4.90 -17.43
C ASP A 148 -25.11 -5.00 -16.10
N GLU A 149 -26.43 -4.87 -16.13
CA GLU A 149 -27.30 -4.92 -14.94
C GLU A 149 -27.12 -6.21 -14.13
N ARG A 150 -26.86 -7.35 -14.79
CA ARG A 150 -26.61 -8.63 -14.14
C ARG A 150 -25.28 -8.62 -13.39
N LEU A 151 -24.25 -8.02 -13.97
CA LEU A 151 -22.95 -7.82 -13.32
C LEU A 151 -23.11 -6.94 -12.07
N GLN A 152 -23.82 -5.83 -12.20
CA GLN A 152 -24.11 -4.93 -11.08
C GLN A 152 -24.87 -5.63 -9.95
N ALA A 153 -25.88 -6.43 -10.27
CA ALA A 153 -26.66 -7.20 -9.29
C ALA A 153 -25.75 -8.20 -8.55
N CYS A 154 -24.86 -8.92 -9.27
CA CYS A 154 -23.92 -9.85 -8.65
C CYS A 154 -22.93 -9.11 -7.73
N LEU A 155 -22.35 -7.98 -8.18
CA LEU A 155 -21.41 -7.19 -7.37
C LEU A 155 -22.10 -6.61 -6.12
N ALA A 156 -23.30 -6.08 -6.26
CA ALA A 156 -24.07 -5.55 -5.12
C ALA A 156 -24.34 -6.65 -4.08
N HIS A 157 -24.70 -7.85 -4.55
CA HIS A 157 -24.95 -9.00 -3.68
C HIS A 157 -23.68 -9.48 -2.96
N LEU A 158 -22.55 -9.62 -3.66
CA LEU A 158 -21.24 -9.95 -3.08
C LEU A 158 -20.83 -8.96 -1.99
N ARG A 159 -21.08 -7.66 -2.21
CA ARG A 159 -20.68 -6.58 -1.29
C ARG A 159 -21.55 -6.52 -0.04
N SER A 160 -22.85 -6.81 -0.16
CA SER A 160 -23.80 -6.76 0.94
C SER A 160 -24.01 -8.09 1.66
N SER A 161 -23.47 -9.19 1.15
CA SER A 161 -23.64 -10.52 1.70
C SER A 161 -23.04 -10.65 3.11
N PRO A 162 -23.77 -11.24 4.06
CA PRO A 162 -23.24 -11.62 5.35
C PRO A 162 -22.28 -12.84 5.29
N ALA A 163 -22.31 -13.60 4.18
CA ALA A 163 -21.41 -14.73 3.96
C ALA A 163 -19.98 -14.24 3.68
N PRO A 164 -18.94 -14.98 4.12
CA PRO A 164 -17.58 -14.75 3.66
C PRO A 164 -17.48 -14.73 2.13
N VAL A 165 -16.58 -13.92 1.60
CA VAL A 165 -16.35 -13.82 0.16
C VAL A 165 -14.92 -14.21 -0.16
N LEU A 166 -14.75 -15.11 -1.13
CA LEU A 166 -13.47 -15.48 -1.74
C LEU A 166 -13.42 -14.94 -3.17
N ALA A 167 -12.58 -13.95 -3.43
CA ALA A 167 -12.30 -13.46 -4.77
C ALA A 167 -11.27 -14.35 -5.47
N VAL A 168 -11.56 -14.71 -6.72
CA VAL A 168 -10.66 -15.46 -7.60
C VAL A 168 -9.78 -14.45 -8.33
N ASP A 169 -8.49 -14.55 -8.13
CA ASP A 169 -7.44 -13.68 -8.64
C ASP A 169 -7.45 -12.26 -8.07
N LEU A 170 -8.55 -11.54 -8.22
CA LEU A 170 -8.77 -10.16 -7.75
C LEU A 170 -10.23 -9.96 -7.35
N PRO A 171 -10.54 -9.08 -6.38
CA PRO A 171 -11.90 -8.58 -6.20
C PRO A 171 -12.41 -7.93 -7.49
N SER A 172 -13.58 -8.33 -7.96
CA SER A 172 -14.08 -7.89 -9.25
C SER A 172 -14.32 -6.38 -9.32
N GLY A 173 -13.76 -5.77 -10.35
CA GLY A 173 -13.74 -4.32 -10.58
C GLY A 173 -12.49 -3.62 -10.07
N LEU A 174 -11.62 -4.31 -9.34
CA LEU A 174 -10.33 -3.77 -8.91
C LEU A 174 -9.30 -3.88 -10.04
N ASP A 175 -8.61 -2.80 -10.34
CA ASP A 175 -7.47 -2.81 -11.25
C ASP A 175 -6.25 -3.47 -10.60
N ALA A 176 -5.66 -4.41 -11.30
CA ALA A 176 -4.57 -5.26 -10.81
C ALA A 176 -3.27 -4.50 -10.54
N ASP A 177 -3.04 -3.40 -11.23
CA ASP A 177 -1.79 -2.66 -11.20
C ASP A 177 -1.86 -1.47 -10.23
N SER A 178 -2.96 -0.70 -10.27
CA SER A 178 -3.14 0.52 -9.48
C SER A 178 -3.89 0.33 -8.16
N GLY A 179 -4.70 -0.73 -8.03
CA GLY A 179 -5.58 -0.92 -6.87
C GLY A 179 -6.76 0.05 -6.82
N GLN A 180 -7.10 0.69 -7.93
CA GLN A 180 -8.31 1.50 -8.07
C GLN A 180 -9.47 0.66 -8.59
N PHE A 181 -10.69 1.04 -8.25
CA PHE A 181 -11.86 0.47 -8.89
C PHE A 181 -12.18 1.20 -10.19
N ASP A 182 -12.59 0.45 -11.21
CA ASP A 182 -13.28 1.03 -12.37
C ASP A 182 -14.46 1.88 -11.88
N THR A 183 -14.60 3.10 -12.41
CA THR A 183 -15.61 4.08 -11.98
C THR A 183 -17.05 3.56 -12.07
N GLY A 184 -17.34 2.67 -13.04
CA GLY A 184 -18.63 2.02 -13.19
C GLY A 184 -18.85 0.82 -12.26
N LEU A 185 -17.79 0.30 -11.64
CA LEU A 185 -17.79 -0.90 -10.80
C LEU A 185 -17.37 -0.62 -9.36
N ALA A 186 -17.00 0.63 -9.05
CA ALA A 186 -16.65 1.03 -7.70
C ALA A 186 -17.80 0.69 -6.71
N PRO A 187 -17.48 0.25 -5.48
CA PRO A 187 -18.45 0.26 -4.41
C PRO A 187 -19.02 1.69 -4.31
N GLY A 188 -20.35 1.83 -4.34
CA GLY A 188 -20.96 3.13 -4.08
C GLY A 188 -20.36 3.74 -2.81
N ALA A 189 -20.31 5.07 -2.71
CA ALA A 189 -19.75 5.75 -1.55
C ALA A 189 -20.38 5.16 -0.28
N ALA A 190 -19.67 4.22 0.32
CA ALA A 190 -20.07 3.66 1.60
C ALA A 190 -20.06 4.83 2.58
N HIS A 191 -21.10 4.97 3.37
CA HIS A 191 -21.09 5.90 4.48
C HIS A 191 -19.80 5.67 5.28
N PRO A 192 -19.08 6.71 5.73
CA PRO A 192 -17.92 6.55 6.58
C PRO A 192 -18.26 5.63 7.75
N GLY A 193 -17.64 4.45 7.82
CA GLY A 193 -17.93 3.44 8.83
C GLY A 193 -18.57 2.13 8.34
N HIS A 194 -18.93 2.00 7.09
CA HIS A 194 -19.37 0.70 6.53
C HIS A 194 -18.15 -0.13 6.14
N HIS A 195 -17.60 -0.84 7.10
CA HIS A 195 -16.73 -1.99 6.83
C HIS A 195 -17.61 -3.16 6.39
N PRO A 196 -17.15 -4.00 5.44
CA PRO A 196 -17.87 -5.22 5.10
C PRO A 196 -18.08 -6.04 6.36
N THR A 197 -19.32 -6.43 6.63
CA THR A 197 -19.69 -7.19 7.83
C THR A 197 -19.22 -8.64 7.78
N SER A 198 -18.71 -9.09 6.63
CA SER A 198 -18.25 -10.47 6.39
C SER A 198 -16.76 -10.50 6.02
N PRO A 199 -16.04 -11.57 6.39
CA PRO A 199 -14.65 -11.77 6.02
C PRO A 199 -14.45 -11.76 4.50
N ARG A 200 -13.37 -11.09 4.05
CA ARG A 200 -12.94 -11.03 2.65
C ARG A 200 -11.62 -11.75 2.49
N HIS A 201 -11.54 -12.53 1.44
CA HIS A 201 -10.37 -13.30 1.05
C HIS A 201 -10.13 -13.15 -0.45
N THR A 202 -8.87 -13.17 -0.86
CA THR A 202 -8.49 -13.18 -2.27
C THR A 202 -7.47 -14.29 -2.49
N LEU A 203 -7.71 -15.16 -3.46
CA LEU A 203 -6.72 -16.10 -3.98
C LEU A 203 -6.11 -15.52 -5.24
N SER A 204 -4.96 -14.88 -5.13
CA SER A 204 -4.20 -14.43 -6.29
C SER A 204 -3.60 -15.64 -7.01
N LEU A 205 -3.80 -15.69 -8.31
CA LEU A 205 -3.38 -16.82 -9.14
C LEU A 205 -2.10 -16.45 -9.92
N LEU A 206 -1.19 -17.40 -10.02
CA LEU A 206 0.08 -17.32 -10.74
C LEU A 206 1.09 -16.34 -10.13
N THR A 207 0.71 -15.08 -9.92
CA THR A 207 1.55 -14.02 -9.32
C THR A 207 0.74 -13.16 -8.36
N LEU A 208 1.44 -12.43 -7.49
CA LEU A 208 0.83 -11.33 -6.72
C LEU A 208 0.82 -10.04 -7.55
N LYS A 209 -0.29 -9.31 -7.53
CA LYS A 209 -0.49 -8.06 -8.25
C LYS A 209 -0.32 -6.86 -7.33
N PRO A 210 0.32 -5.76 -7.78
CA PRO A 210 0.52 -4.56 -6.96
C PRO A 210 -0.79 -3.98 -6.42
N GLY A 211 -1.84 -3.97 -7.22
CA GLY A 211 -3.14 -3.40 -6.88
C GLY A 211 -3.81 -4.02 -5.67
N LEU A 212 -3.47 -5.26 -5.30
CA LEU A 212 -3.96 -5.89 -4.06
C LEU A 212 -3.43 -5.22 -2.79
N PHE A 213 -2.32 -4.50 -2.87
CA PHE A 213 -1.56 -4.00 -1.71
C PHE A 213 -1.52 -2.48 -1.62
N THR A 214 -2.15 -1.76 -2.53
CA THR A 214 -2.21 -0.30 -2.54
C THR A 214 -3.62 0.22 -2.78
N ALA A 215 -3.82 1.50 -2.50
CA ALA A 215 -5.09 2.21 -2.71
C ALA A 215 -6.30 1.47 -2.09
N ALA A 216 -7.40 1.31 -2.84
CA ALA A 216 -8.60 0.61 -2.40
C ALA A 216 -8.41 -0.92 -2.34
N GLY A 217 -7.37 -1.45 -2.99
CA GLY A 217 -7.11 -2.89 -2.99
C GLY A 217 -6.86 -3.47 -1.61
N ARG A 218 -6.23 -2.71 -0.71
CA ARG A 218 -6.00 -3.16 0.68
C ARG A 218 -7.29 -3.45 1.45
N ASP A 219 -8.31 -2.62 1.24
CA ASP A 219 -9.61 -2.82 1.89
C ASP A 219 -10.43 -3.91 1.19
N ALA A 220 -10.33 -3.97 -0.16
CA ALA A 220 -11.12 -4.89 -0.97
C ALA A 220 -10.63 -6.35 -0.90
N ALA A 221 -9.32 -6.56 -0.92
CA ALA A 221 -8.72 -7.89 -1.01
C ALA A 221 -8.84 -8.73 0.26
N GLY A 222 -8.91 -8.08 1.42
CA GLY A 222 -8.96 -8.78 2.71
C GLY A 222 -7.70 -9.62 2.97
N SER A 223 -7.88 -10.87 3.39
CA SER A 223 -6.75 -11.80 3.54
C SER A 223 -6.33 -12.35 2.18
N ILE A 224 -5.07 -12.17 1.80
CA ILE A 224 -4.55 -12.55 0.49
C ILE A 224 -3.80 -13.87 0.57
N TRP A 225 -4.05 -14.74 -0.41
CA TRP A 225 -3.38 -16.01 -0.63
C TRP A 225 -2.77 -16.01 -2.03
N LEU A 226 -1.69 -16.72 -2.21
CA LEU A 226 -1.07 -16.96 -3.52
C LEU A 226 -1.09 -18.44 -3.86
N GLU A 227 -1.52 -18.75 -5.08
CA GLU A 227 -1.32 -20.05 -5.73
C GLU A 227 -0.56 -19.82 -7.04
N ASP A 228 0.66 -20.32 -7.11
CA ASP A 228 1.54 -20.18 -8.28
C ASP A 228 1.22 -21.13 -9.44
N LEU A 229 0.23 -21.97 -9.26
CA LEU A 229 -0.21 -22.99 -10.23
C LEU A 229 0.91 -23.99 -10.62
N GLY A 230 1.96 -24.10 -9.81
CA GLY A 230 3.15 -24.88 -10.13
C GLY A 230 3.97 -24.31 -11.27
N VAL A 231 3.89 -23.00 -11.49
CA VAL A 231 4.61 -22.24 -12.51
C VAL A 231 5.58 -21.27 -11.82
N PRO A 232 6.89 -21.51 -11.93
CA PRO A 232 7.85 -20.52 -11.44
C PRO A 232 7.79 -19.25 -12.31
N PRO A 233 8.02 -18.05 -11.75
CA PRO A 233 8.00 -16.80 -12.50
C PRO A 233 9.11 -16.69 -13.54
N GLY A 234 10.05 -17.63 -13.57
CA GLY A 234 11.14 -17.69 -14.54
C GLY A 234 12.09 -16.49 -14.42
N HIS A 235 12.41 -15.88 -15.57
CA HIS A 235 13.26 -14.69 -15.65
C HIS A 235 12.47 -13.38 -15.69
N GLU A 236 11.14 -13.41 -15.49
CA GLU A 236 10.32 -12.20 -15.53
C GLU A 236 10.64 -11.34 -14.29
N PRO A 237 11.17 -10.13 -14.46
CA PRO A 237 11.51 -9.29 -13.33
C PRO A 237 10.25 -8.76 -12.65
N PRO A 238 10.27 -8.57 -11.31
CA PRO A 238 9.16 -7.95 -10.61
C PRO A 238 9.02 -6.47 -10.98
N ASN A 239 7.78 -5.99 -11.04
CA ASN A 239 7.46 -4.58 -11.27
C ASN A 239 7.44 -3.79 -9.96
N ALA A 240 7.20 -4.47 -8.84
CA ALA A 240 7.28 -3.94 -7.49
C ALA A 240 7.63 -5.05 -6.51
N TRP A 241 8.01 -4.67 -5.30
CA TRP A 241 8.16 -5.57 -4.17
C TRP A 241 7.12 -5.26 -3.09
N LEU A 242 6.55 -6.28 -2.48
CA LEU A 242 5.93 -6.14 -1.17
C LEU A 242 7.06 -6.21 -0.15
N SER A 243 7.24 -5.16 0.67
CA SER A 243 8.33 -5.11 1.64
C SER A 243 8.15 -6.13 2.76
N GLY A 244 9.26 -6.60 3.30
CA GLY A 244 9.31 -7.45 4.48
C GLY A 244 9.85 -6.71 5.70
N PRO A 245 9.97 -7.39 6.84
CA PRO A 245 10.48 -6.80 8.08
C PRO A 245 11.94 -6.36 7.93
N PRO A 246 12.34 -5.31 8.66
CA PRO A 246 13.73 -4.89 8.75
C PRO A 246 14.59 -6.03 9.30
N GLN A 247 15.81 -6.15 8.78
CA GLN A 247 16.80 -7.03 9.38
C GLN A 247 17.27 -6.44 10.70
N ALA A 248 16.91 -7.08 11.80
CA ALA A 248 17.36 -6.68 13.12
C ALA A 248 18.88 -6.87 13.25
N ALA A 249 19.59 -5.79 13.51
CA ALA A 249 20.97 -5.86 13.93
C ALA A 249 21.05 -5.53 15.44
N PRO A 250 21.58 -6.42 16.28
CA PRO A 250 21.73 -6.12 17.69
C PRO A 250 22.69 -4.95 17.90
N ARG A 251 22.37 -4.08 18.85
CA ARG A 251 23.29 -3.00 19.23
C ARG A 251 24.49 -3.57 19.99
N PRO A 252 25.72 -3.29 19.58
CA PRO A 252 26.89 -3.72 20.32
C PRO A 252 26.92 -3.13 21.74
N HIS A 253 27.34 -3.90 22.73
CA HIS A 253 27.46 -3.41 24.11
C HIS A 253 28.41 -2.19 24.25
N ALA A 254 29.45 -2.10 23.41
CA ALA A 254 30.36 -0.98 23.36
C ALA A 254 29.83 0.25 22.61
N SER A 255 28.50 0.39 22.45
CA SER A 255 27.87 1.55 21.80
C SER A 255 27.83 2.75 22.74
N HIS A 256 27.91 3.94 22.14
CA HIS A 256 27.69 5.22 22.81
C HIS A 256 26.74 6.10 21.97
N LYS A 257 26.26 7.21 22.53
CA LYS A 257 25.28 8.07 21.83
C LYS A 257 25.70 8.46 20.39
N GLY A 258 26.98 8.74 20.15
CA GLY A 258 27.48 9.06 18.81
C GLY A 258 27.47 7.89 17.82
N SER A 259 27.41 6.62 18.31
CA SER A 259 27.31 5.43 17.42
C SER A 259 25.97 5.33 16.71
N HIS A 260 24.95 6.01 17.20
CA HIS A 260 23.58 5.97 16.66
C HIS A 260 23.23 7.24 15.89
N GLY A 261 24.19 8.16 15.74
CA GLY A 261 24.06 9.40 14.98
C GLY A 261 23.15 10.44 15.64
N ASP A 262 23.23 11.64 15.10
CA ASP A 262 22.50 12.81 15.59
C ASP A 262 21.43 13.23 14.58
N VAL A 263 20.24 13.51 15.07
CA VAL A 263 19.11 14.05 14.28
C VAL A 263 18.86 15.48 14.70
N ALA A 264 18.73 16.39 13.74
CA ALA A 264 18.20 17.73 13.98
C ALA A 264 16.82 17.83 13.31
N VAL A 265 15.82 18.24 14.06
CA VAL A 265 14.48 18.55 13.54
C VAL A 265 14.36 20.05 13.39
N VAL A 266 14.07 20.52 12.16
CA VAL A 266 13.90 21.94 11.83
C VAL A 266 12.47 22.16 11.35
N GLY A 267 11.68 22.92 12.12
CA GLY A 267 10.28 23.15 11.81
C GLY A 267 9.54 23.80 12.99
N GLY A 268 8.25 23.59 13.07
CA GLY A 268 7.46 24.06 14.20
C GLY A 268 7.34 25.58 14.24
N GLU A 269 6.60 26.19 13.30
CA GLU A 269 6.29 27.62 13.29
C GLU A 269 5.55 28.03 14.57
N GLY A 270 5.97 29.16 15.16
CA GLY A 270 5.32 29.76 16.33
C GLY A 270 4.03 30.51 15.98
N LEU A 271 3.31 30.95 17.03
CA LEU A 271 2.04 31.69 16.87
C LEU A 271 2.24 33.11 16.31
N ALA A 272 3.43 33.70 16.49
CA ALA A 272 3.66 35.13 16.24
C ALA A 272 3.42 35.53 14.77
N LEU A 273 3.80 34.68 13.80
CA LEU A 273 3.76 35.04 12.40
C LEU A 273 2.33 35.05 11.81
N ARG A 274 1.54 34.02 12.08
CA ARG A 274 0.22 33.83 11.45
C ARG A 274 -0.91 33.52 12.44
N GLY A 275 -0.66 33.51 13.73
CA GLY A 275 -1.62 33.08 14.74
C GLY A 275 -1.93 31.57 14.73
N MET A 276 -1.12 30.78 14.00
CA MET A 276 -1.25 29.32 13.87
C MET A 276 0.05 28.65 14.33
N GLY A 277 0.06 28.11 15.54
CA GLY A 277 1.24 27.43 16.09
C GLY A 277 1.29 25.96 15.67
N MET A 278 2.44 25.52 15.15
CA MET A 278 2.69 24.15 14.69
C MET A 278 3.94 23.52 15.33
N THR A 279 4.40 24.07 16.47
CA THR A 279 5.57 23.56 17.20
C THR A 279 5.42 22.09 17.58
N GLY A 280 4.19 21.64 17.86
CA GLY A 280 3.88 20.25 18.18
C GLY A 280 4.29 19.24 17.09
N ALA A 281 4.22 19.60 15.80
CA ALA A 281 4.61 18.73 14.69
C ALA A 281 6.13 18.44 14.72
N ALA A 282 6.95 19.47 14.92
CA ALA A 282 8.39 19.29 15.07
C ALA A 282 8.75 18.47 16.33
N LEU A 283 8.03 18.66 17.43
CA LEU A 283 8.22 17.86 18.65
C LEU A 283 7.81 16.38 18.45
N LEU A 284 6.76 16.10 17.67
CA LEU A 284 6.37 14.73 17.33
C LEU A 284 7.44 14.04 16.49
N ALA A 285 8.01 14.71 15.49
CA ALA A 285 9.12 14.19 14.71
C ALA A 285 10.36 13.93 15.57
N ALA A 286 10.68 14.86 16.47
CA ALA A 286 11.80 14.73 17.40
C ALA A 286 11.61 13.57 18.38
N SER A 287 10.41 13.46 18.97
CA SER A 287 10.04 12.36 19.84
C SER A 287 10.18 11.00 19.12
N ALA A 288 9.68 10.91 17.91
CA ALA A 288 9.77 9.69 17.11
C ALA A 288 11.23 9.34 16.78
N ALA A 289 12.05 10.32 16.42
CA ALA A 289 13.49 10.10 16.16
C ALA A 289 14.19 9.56 17.39
N LEU A 290 13.91 10.12 18.59
CA LEU A 290 14.50 9.68 19.86
C LEU A 290 14.10 8.22 20.15
N HIS A 291 12.80 7.90 20.13
CA HIS A 291 12.29 6.56 20.44
C HIS A 291 12.66 5.53 19.37
N HIS A 292 12.87 5.96 18.11
CA HIS A 292 13.33 5.08 17.04
C HIS A 292 14.88 4.91 17.03
N GLY A 293 15.53 5.47 18.04
CA GLY A 293 16.89 5.10 18.39
C GLY A 293 17.99 6.03 17.93
N ALA A 294 17.69 7.28 17.58
CA ALA A 294 18.72 8.31 17.41
C ALA A 294 19.56 8.49 18.69
N GLY A 295 20.84 8.72 18.54
CA GLY A 295 21.75 8.89 19.67
C GLY A 295 21.57 10.20 20.40
N ARG A 296 21.30 11.28 19.66
CA ARG A 296 20.90 12.60 20.15
C ARG A 296 19.86 13.21 19.22
N VAL A 297 18.93 13.96 19.77
CA VAL A 297 17.94 14.72 19.00
C VAL A 297 18.00 16.20 19.37
N LEU A 298 18.34 17.02 18.38
CA LEU A 298 18.32 18.47 18.47
C LEU A 298 17.03 18.98 17.82
N VAL A 299 16.43 20.01 18.38
CA VAL A 299 15.20 20.58 17.84
C VAL A 299 15.39 22.08 17.65
N ALA A 300 15.29 22.55 16.42
CA ALA A 300 15.28 23.97 16.09
C ALA A 300 13.87 24.37 15.69
N LEU A 301 13.14 24.90 16.64
CA LEU A 301 11.82 25.45 16.42
C LEU A 301 11.92 26.82 15.73
N LEU A 302 10.99 27.08 14.82
CA LEU A 302 10.84 28.35 14.11
C LEU A 302 9.79 29.20 14.86
N ASP A 303 10.01 29.38 16.16
CA ASP A 303 9.08 29.98 17.12
C ASP A 303 9.68 31.18 17.90
N ASP A 304 10.77 31.77 17.39
CA ASP A 304 11.53 32.85 18.03
C ASP A 304 12.11 32.48 19.41
N GLY A 305 12.25 31.18 19.71
CA GLY A 305 12.89 30.70 20.93
C GLY A 305 12.00 30.75 22.18
N HIS A 306 10.68 30.71 21.99
CA HIS A 306 9.73 30.70 23.11
C HIS A 306 9.80 29.44 23.97
N LEU A 307 10.06 28.27 23.32
CA LEU A 307 10.23 27.01 24.04
C LEU A 307 11.71 26.74 24.33
N GLN A 308 12.08 26.60 25.60
CA GLN A 308 13.47 26.32 26.00
C GLN A 308 13.69 24.88 26.47
N VAL A 309 12.64 24.18 26.88
CA VAL A 309 12.66 22.79 27.33
C VAL A 309 11.29 22.16 27.07
N ASP A 310 11.26 20.93 26.57
CA ASP A 310 10.05 20.12 26.58
C ASP A 310 9.97 19.38 27.92
N ALA A 311 9.02 19.80 28.78
CA ALA A 311 8.86 19.22 30.11
C ALA A 311 8.38 17.75 30.09
N HIS A 312 7.78 17.28 28.97
CA HIS A 312 7.36 15.90 28.80
C HIS A 312 8.47 15.00 28.25
N GLN A 313 9.49 15.62 27.63
CA GLN A 313 10.60 14.91 26.99
C GLN A 313 11.90 15.74 27.08
N PRO A 314 12.48 15.86 28.31
CA PRO A 314 13.65 16.73 28.56
C PRO A 314 14.92 16.25 27.86
N GLU A 315 14.94 15.03 27.28
CA GLU A 315 16.03 14.51 26.47
C GLU A 315 16.17 15.23 25.12
N LEU A 316 15.13 15.91 24.64
CA LEU A 316 15.16 16.72 23.44
C LEU A 316 16.00 18.00 23.68
N MET A 317 17.01 18.19 22.86
CA MET A 317 17.95 19.30 23.00
C MET A 317 17.51 20.47 22.12
N LEU A 318 16.81 21.46 22.68
CA LEU A 318 16.43 22.64 21.91
C LEU A 318 17.66 23.48 21.55
N ARG A 319 17.69 23.97 20.32
CA ARG A 319 18.76 24.81 19.75
C ARG A 319 18.16 25.87 18.86
N ARG A 320 18.79 27.02 18.76
CA ARG A 320 18.52 27.97 17.69
C ARG A 320 19.06 27.38 16.38
N PHE A 321 18.41 27.70 15.26
CA PHE A 321 18.82 27.21 13.93
C PHE A 321 20.27 27.56 13.61
N ASP A 322 20.69 28.80 13.91
CA ASP A 322 22.06 29.29 13.69
C ASP A 322 23.15 28.62 14.54
N ALA A 323 22.75 27.83 15.53
CA ALA A 323 23.64 27.03 16.37
C ALA A 323 23.76 25.56 15.92
N LEU A 324 23.18 25.19 14.78
CA LEU A 324 23.25 23.84 14.24
C LEU A 324 24.44 23.67 13.27
N GLU A 325 25.23 22.64 13.45
CA GLU A 325 26.30 22.25 12.52
C GLU A 325 25.75 21.26 11.48
N LEU A 326 24.96 21.76 10.50
CA LEU A 326 24.22 20.98 9.52
C LEU A 326 25.07 19.94 8.78
N GLY A 327 26.34 20.24 8.50
CA GLY A 327 27.25 19.37 7.77
C GLY A 327 27.60 18.05 8.47
N SER A 328 27.30 17.92 9.75
CA SER A 328 27.49 16.69 10.53
C SER A 328 26.19 15.98 10.88
N LEU A 329 25.04 16.60 10.65
CA LEU A 329 23.74 16.16 11.14
C LEU A 329 22.90 15.46 10.05
N THR A 330 22.01 14.58 10.51
CA THR A 330 20.82 14.19 9.73
C THR A 330 19.71 15.15 10.06
N VAL A 331 19.22 15.89 9.07
CA VAL A 331 18.19 16.90 9.27
C VAL A 331 16.83 16.38 8.81
N VAL A 332 15.81 16.52 9.65
CA VAL A 332 14.38 16.35 9.33
C VAL A 332 13.78 17.74 9.26
N CYS A 333 13.34 18.15 8.09
CA CYS A 333 12.93 19.53 7.84
C CYS A 333 11.51 19.62 7.27
N GLY A 334 10.71 20.51 7.85
CA GLY A 334 9.40 20.87 7.30
C GLY A 334 8.20 20.54 8.18
N CYS A 335 8.32 19.65 9.16
CA CYS A 335 7.24 19.28 10.08
C CYS A 335 6.70 20.52 10.80
N GLY A 336 5.49 20.97 10.42
CA GLY A 336 4.87 22.19 10.94
C GLY A 336 5.69 23.45 10.74
N GLY A 337 6.49 23.54 9.67
CA GLY A 337 7.37 24.67 9.40
C GLY A 337 6.66 25.94 8.94
N GLY A 338 5.43 25.80 8.46
CA GLY A 338 4.61 26.92 7.99
C GLY A 338 5.30 27.77 6.94
N GLU A 339 5.10 29.09 7.01
CA GLU A 339 5.82 30.04 6.14
C GLU A 339 7.25 30.33 6.65
N ALA A 340 7.48 30.14 7.94
CA ALA A 340 8.80 30.37 8.54
C ALA A 340 9.87 29.43 7.95
N ILE A 341 9.47 28.28 7.42
CA ILE A 341 10.41 27.32 6.80
C ILE A 341 11.21 27.90 5.65
N ALA A 342 10.63 28.85 4.90
CA ALA A 342 11.28 29.50 3.76
C ALA A 342 12.57 30.22 4.14
N THR A 343 12.69 30.69 5.39
CA THR A 343 13.86 31.44 5.87
C THR A 343 15.10 30.57 6.06
N VAL A 344 14.93 29.27 6.29
CA VAL A 344 16.02 28.34 6.62
C VAL A 344 16.22 27.24 5.57
N LEU A 345 15.22 26.97 4.73
CA LEU A 345 15.15 25.79 3.86
C LEU A 345 16.32 25.72 2.88
N ARG A 346 16.72 26.83 2.30
CA ARG A 346 17.86 26.88 1.36
C ARG A 346 19.15 26.41 2.05
N GLU A 347 19.42 26.89 3.24
CA GLU A 347 20.61 26.54 4.03
C GLU A 347 20.58 25.08 4.43
N VAL A 348 19.43 24.58 4.89
CA VAL A 348 19.21 23.16 5.19
C VAL A 348 19.48 22.28 3.98
N ILE A 349 18.92 22.60 2.80
CA ILE A 349 19.14 21.79 1.59
C ILE A 349 20.62 21.76 1.21
N VAL A 350 21.33 22.87 1.28
CA VAL A 350 22.73 22.95 0.81
C VAL A 350 23.69 22.27 1.77
N HIS A 351 23.49 22.43 3.07
CA HIS A 351 24.53 22.12 4.06
C HIS A 351 24.30 20.82 4.85
N SER A 352 23.06 20.25 4.86
CA SER A 352 22.80 19.03 5.65
C SER A 352 23.54 17.82 5.11
N ALA A 353 24.21 17.05 5.96
CA ALA A 353 24.89 15.82 5.57
C ALA A 353 23.89 14.78 5.02
N ARG A 354 22.75 14.60 5.69
CA ARG A 354 21.63 13.75 5.29
C ARG A 354 20.33 14.50 5.52
N LEU A 355 19.32 14.28 4.69
CA LEU A 355 18.13 15.12 4.69
C LEU A 355 16.85 14.31 4.53
N VAL A 356 15.84 14.61 5.38
CA VAL A 356 14.45 14.22 5.22
C VAL A 356 13.63 15.49 5.02
N LEU A 357 12.85 15.55 3.95
CA LEU A 357 11.97 16.68 3.63
C LEU A 357 10.51 16.21 3.72
N ASP A 358 9.71 16.91 4.54
CA ASP A 358 8.29 16.61 4.75
C ASP A 358 7.45 17.89 4.74
N ALA A 359 6.17 17.74 4.58
CA ALA A 359 5.15 18.75 4.82
C ALA A 359 5.47 20.13 4.17
N ASP A 360 5.68 21.16 5.00
CA ASP A 360 5.83 22.54 4.52
C ASP A 360 7.12 22.76 3.72
N ALA A 361 8.17 21.98 3.97
CA ALA A 361 9.38 22.00 3.13
C ALA A 361 9.08 21.52 1.71
N LEU A 362 8.29 20.44 1.55
CA LEU A 362 7.87 19.95 0.23
C LEU A 362 6.98 20.96 -0.49
N ASN A 363 6.06 21.59 0.25
CA ASN A 363 5.21 22.65 -0.29
C ASN A 363 6.00 23.87 -0.75
N ALA A 364 7.06 24.25 -0.04
CA ALA A 364 7.94 25.36 -0.43
C ALA A 364 8.76 25.01 -1.69
N ILE A 365 9.31 23.79 -1.75
CA ILE A 365 10.06 23.29 -2.92
C ILE A 365 9.16 23.23 -4.17
N ALA A 366 7.92 22.84 -4.04
CA ALA A 366 6.97 22.78 -5.16
C ALA A 366 6.64 24.16 -5.75
N ARG A 367 6.84 25.26 -4.98
CA ARG A 367 6.55 26.63 -5.41
C ARG A 367 7.79 27.40 -5.89
N ASP A 368 9.00 26.90 -5.58
CA ASP A 368 10.26 27.60 -5.84
C ASP A 368 11.21 26.71 -6.66
N ALA A 369 11.37 27.06 -7.93
CA ALA A 369 12.25 26.37 -8.87
C ALA A 369 13.72 26.36 -8.43
N ALA A 370 14.18 27.36 -7.67
CA ALA A 370 15.55 27.39 -7.15
C ALA A 370 15.75 26.37 -6.03
N LEU A 371 14.78 26.23 -5.12
CA LEU A 371 14.80 25.18 -4.10
C LEU A 371 14.71 23.79 -4.73
N HIS A 372 13.84 23.63 -5.73
CA HIS A 372 13.75 22.40 -6.51
C HIS A 372 15.11 21.99 -7.09
N ALA A 373 15.78 22.92 -7.79
CA ALA A 373 17.09 22.68 -8.39
C ALA A 373 18.15 22.28 -7.35
N LEU A 374 18.10 22.85 -6.15
CA LEU A 374 19.02 22.50 -5.07
C LEU A 374 18.82 21.05 -4.56
N VAL A 375 17.58 20.60 -4.46
CA VAL A 375 17.30 19.19 -4.08
C VAL A 375 17.79 18.23 -5.16
N VAL A 376 17.55 18.55 -6.44
CA VAL A 376 18.08 17.77 -7.57
C VAL A 376 19.61 17.71 -7.53
N ALA A 377 20.28 18.83 -7.28
CA ALA A 377 21.74 18.90 -7.17
C ALA A 377 22.26 18.01 -6.04
N ARG A 378 21.58 17.93 -4.86
CA ARG A 378 21.95 17.01 -3.79
C ARG A 378 21.95 15.56 -4.28
N GLY A 379 20.90 15.16 -4.99
CA GLY A 379 20.77 13.82 -5.56
C GLY A 379 21.91 13.52 -6.54
N GLN A 380 22.24 14.46 -7.42
CA GLN A 380 23.36 14.34 -8.37
C GLN A 380 24.72 14.16 -7.66
N HIS A 381 24.91 14.78 -6.50
CA HIS A 381 26.10 14.62 -5.68
C HIS A 381 26.05 13.38 -4.76
N GLY A 382 25.03 12.53 -4.87
CA GLY A 382 24.85 11.32 -4.04
C GLY A 382 24.58 11.60 -2.56
N GLN A 383 24.17 12.81 -2.21
CA GLN A 383 23.84 13.17 -0.83
C GLN A 383 22.50 12.54 -0.40
N PRO A 384 22.48 11.72 0.67
CA PRO A 384 21.29 11.00 1.07
C PRO A 384 20.11 11.95 1.35
N THR A 385 19.04 11.79 0.59
CA THR A 385 17.84 12.62 0.70
C THR A 385 16.59 11.74 0.58
N VAL A 386 15.60 11.97 1.46
CA VAL A 386 14.32 11.30 1.46
C VAL A 386 13.21 12.34 1.45
N LEU A 387 12.28 12.22 0.50
CA LEU A 387 11.05 12.99 0.45
C LEU A 387 9.91 12.13 0.99
N THR A 388 9.04 12.69 1.84
CA THR A 388 7.92 11.93 2.44
C THR A 388 6.56 12.55 2.10
N PRO A 389 6.22 12.76 0.81
CA PRO A 389 4.98 13.43 0.43
C PRO A 389 3.74 12.57 0.71
N HIS A 390 2.64 13.21 1.13
CA HIS A 390 1.30 12.68 0.94
C HIS A 390 0.81 12.97 -0.50
N PRO A 391 -0.29 12.36 -0.99
CA PRO A 391 -0.68 12.50 -2.40
C PRO A 391 -0.84 13.94 -2.93
N LEU A 392 -1.32 14.87 -2.10
CA LEU A 392 -1.43 16.28 -2.51
C LEU A 392 -0.07 16.99 -2.63
N GLU A 393 0.88 16.68 -1.74
CA GLU A 393 2.25 17.19 -1.81
C GLU A 393 2.97 16.61 -3.04
N ALA A 394 2.80 15.32 -3.30
CA ALA A 394 3.31 14.66 -4.50
C ALA A 394 2.76 15.30 -5.78
N ALA A 395 1.46 15.56 -5.81
CA ALA A 395 0.81 16.22 -6.93
C ALA A 395 1.41 17.62 -7.22
N ARG A 396 1.66 18.42 -6.18
CA ARG A 396 2.30 19.74 -6.30
C ARG A 396 3.73 19.65 -6.82
N LEU A 397 4.50 18.67 -6.33
CA LEU A 397 5.89 18.45 -6.76
C LEU A 397 6.00 17.99 -8.21
N LEU A 398 5.04 17.19 -8.69
CA LEU A 398 5.01 16.65 -10.05
C LEU A 398 4.25 17.53 -11.05
N GLY A 399 3.53 18.55 -10.58
CA GLY A 399 2.64 19.35 -11.44
C GLY A 399 1.41 18.56 -11.92
N LEU A 400 0.97 17.59 -11.15
CA LEU A 400 -0.19 16.74 -11.40
C LEU A 400 -1.36 17.08 -10.47
N THR A 401 -2.50 16.48 -10.71
CA THR A 401 -3.63 16.45 -9.76
C THR A 401 -3.46 15.33 -8.74
N THR A 402 -4.09 15.46 -7.59
CA THR A 402 -4.11 14.36 -6.59
C THR A 402 -4.78 13.10 -7.15
N ALA A 403 -5.75 13.25 -8.03
CA ALA A 403 -6.42 12.13 -8.68
C ALA A 403 -5.46 11.35 -9.60
N GLU A 404 -4.63 12.03 -10.39
CA GLU A 404 -3.60 11.40 -11.23
C GLU A 404 -2.56 10.66 -10.40
N VAL A 405 -2.06 11.26 -9.32
CA VAL A 405 -1.14 10.59 -8.38
C VAL A 405 -1.77 9.33 -7.78
N GLN A 406 -3.04 9.39 -7.41
CA GLN A 406 -3.75 8.24 -6.82
C GLN A 406 -4.12 7.18 -7.87
N ALA A 407 -4.28 7.57 -9.14
CA ALA A 407 -4.57 6.63 -10.23
C ALA A 407 -3.41 5.67 -10.49
N ASP A 408 -2.16 6.12 -10.36
CA ASP A 408 -0.97 5.26 -10.44
C ASP A 408 0.08 5.70 -9.41
N ARG A 409 -0.04 5.15 -8.19
CA ARG A 409 0.83 5.48 -7.07
C ARG A 409 2.27 4.99 -7.23
N LEU A 410 2.45 3.88 -7.94
CA LEU A 410 3.79 3.33 -8.19
C LEU A 410 4.56 4.24 -9.15
N ASP A 411 3.94 4.60 -10.26
CA ASP A 411 4.54 5.50 -11.24
C ASP A 411 4.80 6.88 -10.65
N ALA A 412 3.85 7.46 -9.91
CA ALA A 412 4.05 8.73 -9.22
C ALA A 412 5.23 8.72 -8.25
N ALA A 413 5.41 7.64 -7.46
CA ALA A 413 6.56 7.51 -6.57
C ALA A 413 7.89 7.37 -7.34
N GLN A 414 7.90 6.65 -8.46
CA GLN A 414 9.06 6.52 -9.34
C GLN A 414 9.41 7.86 -10.01
N GLN A 415 8.41 8.59 -10.51
CA GLN A 415 8.62 9.92 -11.08
C GLN A 415 9.23 10.89 -10.07
N LEU A 416 8.72 10.93 -8.83
CA LEU A 416 9.32 11.74 -7.76
C LEU A 416 10.76 11.36 -7.49
N ALA A 417 11.05 10.06 -7.35
CA ALA A 417 12.40 9.59 -7.08
C ALA A 417 13.36 9.93 -8.23
N ALA A 418 12.93 9.78 -9.48
CA ALA A 418 13.72 10.10 -10.67
C ALA A 418 13.93 11.61 -10.83
N GLN A 419 12.87 12.42 -10.68
CA GLN A 419 12.92 13.87 -10.84
C GLN A 419 13.89 14.54 -9.86
N PHE A 420 13.90 14.08 -8.60
CA PHE A 420 14.76 14.63 -7.55
C PHE A 420 16.06 13.82 -7.33
N ASN A 421 16.24 12.74 -8.08
CA ASN A 421 17.36 11.79 -7.92
C ASN A 421 17.57 11.39 -6.45
N CYS A 422 16.51 11.02 -5.76
CA CYS A 422 16.49 10.71 -4.33
C CYS A 422 15.54 9.56 -4.00
N VAL A 423 15.27 9.33 -2.73
CA VAL A 423 14.24 8.38 -2.28
C VAL A 423 12.94 9.13 -2.03
N ALA A 424 11.85 8.62 -2.60
CA ALA A 424 10.49 9.10 -2.38
C ALA A 424 9.68 8.09 -1.57
N VAL A 425 8.97 8.58 -0.55
CA VAL A 425 8.00 7.84 0.27
C VAL A 425 6.62 8.42 0.01
N LEU A 426 5.88 7.88 -0.93
CA LEU A 426 4.51 8.31 -1.21
C LEU A 426 3.55 7.71 -0.17
N LYS A 427 3.19 8.53 0.82
CA LYS A 427 2.31 8.14 1.95
C LYS A 427 0.91 7.76 1.49
N GLY A 428 0.22 6.91 2.25
CA GLY A 428 -1.18 6.49 2.02
C GLY A 428 -1.39 4.99 2.16
N SER A 429 -2.56 4.50 1.75
CA SER A 429 -2.89 3.07 1.77
C SER A 429 -1.92 2.29 0.87
N GLY A 430 -1.10 1.40 1.46
CA GLY A 430 0.04 0.81 0.78
C GLY A 430 1.08 1.89 0.41
N THR A 431 1.74 2.47 1.42
CA THR A 431 2.82 3.45 1.20
C THR A 431 3.86 2.89 0.24
N VAL A 432 4.21 3.66 -0.79
CA VAL A 432 5.18 3.28 -1.81
C VAL A 432 6.52 3.95 -1.52
N VAL A 433 7.59 3.15 -1.48
CA VAL A 433 8.97 3.62 -1.34
C VAL A 433 9.72 3.36 -2.65
N SER A 434 10.26 4.40 -3.26
CA SER A 434 10.99 4.32 -4.53
C SER A 434 12.33 5.04 -4.46
N GLY A 435 13.36 4.48 -5.08
CA GLY A 435 14.62 5.15 -5.40
C GLY A 435 14.70 5.42 -6.90
N ALA A 436 15.58 6.34 -7.35
CA ALA A 436 15.63 6.83 -8.73
C ALA A 436 15.71 5.70 -9.79
N ASP A 437 16.56 4.69 -9.54
CA ASP A 437 16.78 3.57 -10.48
C ASP A 437 16.46 2.22 -9.81
N ARG A 438 15.43 2.19 -8.97
CA ARG A 438 15.06 0.99 -8.21
C ARG A 438 13.63 0.60 -8.44
N VAL A 439 13.38 -0.71 -8.47
CA VAL A 439 12.03 -1.25 -8.44
C VAL A 439 11.36 -0.79 -7.14
N PRO A 440 10.16 -0.17 -7.19
CA PRO A 440 9.50 0.35 -6.02
C PRO A 440 9.06 -0.75 -5.07
N ALA A 441 8.91 -0.39 -3.79
CA ALA A 441 8.38 -1.29 -2.78
C ALA A 441 7.08 -0.75 -2.19
N ILE A 442 6.08 -1.62 -2.04
CA ILE A 442 4.81 -1.33 -1.36
C ILE A 442 4.91 -1.85 0.07
N ASN A 443 4.57 -1.04 1.03
CA ASN A 443 4.56 -1.41 2.43
C ASN A 443 3.28 -2.19 2.80
N PRO A 444 3.37 -3.42 3.34
CA PRO A 444 2.22 -4.23 3.73
C PRO A 444 1.61 -3.84 5.08
N THR A 445 2.34 -3.12 5.94
CA THR A 445 1.93 -2.81 7.30
C THR A 445 1.15 -1.50 7.40
N GLY A 446 0.45 -1.31 8.51
CA GLY A 446 -0.36 -0.14 8.81
C GLY A 446 -1.84 -0.32 8.49
N ASN A 447 -2.65 0.50 9.11
CA ASN A 447 -4.11 0.47 8.98
C ASN A 447 -4.70 1.88 9.08
N GLY A 448 -6.03 1.98 9.00
CA GLY A 448 -6.76 3.25 9.02
C GLY A 448 -6.56 4.11 10.29
N LEU A 449 -6.03 3.56 11.38
CA LEU A 449 -5.71 4.34 12.58
C LEU A 449 -4.62 5.38 12.32
N LEU A 450 -3.77 5.16 11.31
CA LEU A 450 -2.76 6.13 10.88
C LEU A 450 -3.33 7.37 10.18
N ALA A 451 -4.62 7.38 9.83
CA ALA A 451 -5.31 8.56 9.32
C ALA A 451 -5.62 9.56 10.46
N THR A 452 -4.60 9.88 11.24
CA THR A 452 -4.63 10.79 12.40
C THR A 452 -3.56 11.86 12.20
N ALA A 453 -3.88 13.11 12.57
CA ALA A 453 -2.94 14.22 12.44
C ALA A 453 -1.64 13.97 13.22
N GLY A 454 -0.50 14.30 12.62
CA GLY A 454 0.83 14.17 13.22
C GLY A 454 1.53 12.83 13.00
N THR A 455 0.84 11.80 12.47
CA THR A 455 1.46 10.49 12.20
C THR A 455 2.50 10.55 11.07
N GLY A 456 2.36 11.50 10.13
CA GLY A 456 3.36 11.80 9.10
C GLY A 456 4.64 12.37 9.70
N ASP A 457 4.52 13.32 10.66
CA ASP A 457 5.65 13.89 11.37
C ASP A 457 6.43 12.81 12.14
N VAL A 458 5.70 11.88 12.77
CA VAL A 458 6.30 10.69 13.42
C VAL A 458 7.12 9.89 12.42
N LEU A 459 6.57 9.59 11.24
CA LEU A 459 7.29 8.85 10.21
C LEU A 459 8.55 9.58 9.74
N ALA A 460 8.48 10.90 9.52
CA ALA A 460 9.64 11.70 9.12
C ALA A 460 10.77 11.62 10.15
N GLY A 461 10.44 11.70 11.44
CA GLY A 461 11.39 11.51 12.55
C GLY A 461 12.05 10.13 12.55
N MET A 462 11.25 9.08 12.33
CA MET A 462 11.75 7.69 12.24
C MET A 462 12.74 7.49 11.07
N VAL A 463 12.41 8.04 9.89
CA VAL A 463 13.32 8.02 8.73
C VAL A 463 14.63 8.73 9.08
N GLY A 464 14.55 9.89 9.73
CA GLY A 464 15.71 10.64 10.20
C GLY A 464 16.61 9.82 11.12
N ALA A 465 16.04 9.09 12.08
CA ALA A 465 16.78 8.23 13.00
C ALA A 465 17.52 7.09 12.27
N ARG A 466 16.88 6.45 11.29
CA ARG A 466 17.50 5.37 10.51
C ARG A 466 18.63 5.87 9.62
N LEU A 467 18.46 7.06 9.02
CA LEU A 467 19.53 7.73 8.26
C LEU A 467 20.71 8.09 9.17
N ALA A 468 20.45 8.63 10.35
CA ALA A 468 21.47 8.99 11.32
C ALA A 468 22.27 7.78 11.79
N ALA A 469 21.61 6.63 11.94
CA ALA A 469 22.25 5.35 12.27
C ALA A 469 23.09 4.75 11.10
N GLY A 470 23.20 5.43 9.96
CA GLY A 470 24.04 5.03 8.82
C GLY A 470 23.37 4.13 7.79
N ALA A 471 22.05 3.94 7.85
CA ALA A 471 21.33 3.25 6.78
C ALA A 471 21.36 4.08 5.49
N CYS A 472 21.46 3.46 4.31
CA CYS A 472 21.24 4.16 3.05
C CYS A 472 19.79 4.65 2.96
N ALA A 473 19.54 5.70 2.16
CA ALA A 473 18.23 6.38 2.12
C ALA A 473 17.06 5.43 1.85
N LEU A 474 17.21 4.51 0.88
CA LEU A 474 16.16 3.54 0.54
C LEU A 474 15.84 2.60 1.71
N ARG A 475 16.89 2.07 2.36
CA ARG A 475 16.73 1.18 3.51
C ARG A 475 16.15 1.93 4.71
N ALA A 476 16.63 3.14 4.99
CA ALA A 476 16.11 3.98 6.08
C ALA A 476 14.60 4.24 5.92
N ALA A 477 14.17 4.62 4.72
CA ALA A 477 12.77 4.85 4.38
C ALA A 477 11.94 3.56 4.52
N SER A 478 12.38 2.45 3.92
CA SER A 478 11.62 1.19 3.93
C SER A 478 11.44 0.63 5.34
N GLU A 479 12.52 0.63 6.15
CA GLU A 479 12.47 0.13 7.53
C GLU A 479 11.60 1.02 8.43
N ALA A 480 11.68 2.36 8.28
CA ALA A 480 10.86 3.29 9.03
C ALA A 480 9.37 3.15 8.67
N VAL A 481 9.04 3.08 7.38
CA VAL A 481 7.66 2.90 6.91
C VAL A 481 7.07 1.59 7.42
N TYR A 482 7.85 0.50 7.36
CA TYR A 482 7.41 -0.80 7.87
C TYR A 482 7.14 -0.76 9.38
N ALA A 483 8.08 -0.25 10.18
CA ALA A 483 7.96 -0.17 11.64
C ALA A 483 6.81 0.77 12.06
N HIS A 484 6.62 1.90 11.37
CA HIS A 484 5.53 2.83 11.58
C HIS A 484 4.17 2.17 11.37
N GLY A 485 4.00 1.43 10.28
CA GLY A 485 2.79 0.68 9.99
C GLY A 485 2.54 -0.43 11.01
N LEU A 486 3.58 -1.21 11.33
CA LEU A 486 3.49 -2.32 12.28
C LEU A 486 3.07 -1.85 13.69
N ALA A 487 3.53 -0.67 14.12
CA ALA A 487 3.11 -0.08 15.39
C ALA A 487 1.59 0.20 15.43
N ALA A 488 0.99 0.58 14.30
CA ALA A 488 -0.45 0.74 14.19
C ALA A 488 -1.19 -0.61 14.12
N ASP A 489 -0.62 -1.63 13.46
CA ASP A 489 -1.22 -2.96 13.39
C ASP A 489 -1.27 -3.64 14.76
N HIS A 490 -0.29 -3.36 15.61
CA HIS A 490 -0.24 -3.83 17.01
C HIS A 490 -0.94 -2.87 17.99
N TRP A 491 -1.69 -1.87 17.50
CA TRP A 491 -2.37 -0.94 18.38
C TRP A 491 -3.48 -1.64 19.17
N PRO A 492 -3.59 -1.39 20.50
CA PRO A 492 -4.61 -2.05 21.29
C PRO A 492 -6.03 -1.74 20.79
N ALA A 493 -6.84 -2.79 20.66
CA ALA A 493 -8.23 -2.65 20.21
C ALA A 493 -9.02 -1.71 21.16
N GLY A 494 -9.84 -0.86 20.56
CA GLY A 494 -10.69 0.08 21.32
C GLY A 494 -9.95 1.32 21.86
N GLN A 495 -8.64 1.47 21.65
CA GLN A 495 -7.90 2.67 22.01
C GLN A 495 -7.71 3.58 20.80
N ALA A 496 -7.99 4.88 20.98
CA ALA A 496 -7.67 5.86 19.95
C ALA A 496 -6.15 5.99 19.76
N LEU A 497 -5.69 5.95 18.51
CA LEU A 497 -4.30 6.22 18.17
C LEU A 497 -4.09 7.73 18.15
N THR A 498 -3.11 8.20 18.92
CA THR A 498 -2.61 9.59 18.85
C THR A 498 -1.17 9.59 18.37
N ALA A 499 -0.75 10.61 17.63
CA ALA A 499 0.61 10.71 17.13
C ALA A 499 1.67 10.71 18.25
N SER A 500 1.38 11.34 19.38
CA SER A 500 2.28 11.35 20.54
C SER A 500 2.44 9.98 21.18
N ALA A 501 1.37 9.18 21.25
CA ALA A 501 1.45 7.82 21.76
C ALA A 501 2.13 6.89 20.74
N LEU A 502 1.91 7.10 19.44
CA LEU A 502 2.60 6.38 18.37
C LEU A 502 4.11 6.65 18.43
N ALA A 503 4.53 7.91 18.49
CA ALA A 503 5.93 8.30 18.56
C ALA A 503 6.73 7.59 19.68
N ARG A 504 6.08 7.29 20.81
CA ARG A 504 6.70 6.56 21.93
C ARG A 504 6.76 5.04 21.74
N ARG A 505 5.95 4.48 20.82
CA ARG A 505 5.86 3.03 20.58
C ARG A 505 6.68 2.53 19.40
N VAL A 506 7.19 3.44 18.56
CA VAL A 506 7.95 3.07 17.34
C VAL A 506 9.37 2.54 17.60
N GLY A 507 9.79 2.45 18.82
CA GLY A 507 11.11 1.93 19.23
C GLY A 507 11.10 0.48 19.75
N GLY A 508 9.95 -0.18 19.76
CA GLY A 508 9.77 -1.54 20.28
C GLY A 508 10.16 -2.64 19.29
#